data_6dab41fe584de4efa67e4d67f6e00411
#
_entry.id   6dab41fe584de4efa67e4d67f6e00411
#
_cell.length_a   1.000
_cell.length_b   1.000
_cell.length_c   1.000
_cell.angle_alpha   90.00
_cell.angle_beta   90.00
_cell.angle_gamma   90.00
#
_symmetry.space_group_name_H-M   'P 1'
#
loop_
_entity.id
_entity.type
_entity.pdbx_description
1 polymer ?
#
loop_
_entity_poly.entity_id
_entity_poly.type
_entity_poly.pdbx_seq_one_letter_code
_entity_poly.pdbx_strand_id
1 'polypeptide(L)'
;RVVSIPDGESLLIARDMTDRKKAEEQLAHMAYHDALTGLPNRAAFSERLFQDISRAKRRNEVVAIVFLDLDRFKDVNDTLGHDAGDRLLVAVSERIRGAMRETDTLARISGDEFCIILPDQRDEHAAMEAGRRVHRAFTEPFHLDGQTSHVTASLGISLYPANGGSPETLVKQADIAMYRAKALGGAAFLPFSEEMSAEVVADSFQYLLDE
;
A
#
# COMPACT_ATOMS: atom_id res chain seq x y z
N ARG A 1 -23.42 -34.16 -13.53
CA ARG A 1 -23.92 -34.47 -14.88
C ARG A 1 -24.66 -35.77 -14.82
N VAL A 2 -25.92 -35.77 -15.25
CA VAL A 2 -26.73 -36.99 -15.35
C VAL A 2 -26.49 -37.57 -16.74
N VAL A 3 -26.14 -38.82 -16.82
CA VAL A 3 -26.00 -39.58 -18.08
C VAL A 3 -27.05 -40.69 -18.04
N SER A 4 -27.98 -40.70 -18.99
CA SER A 4 -28.96 -41.77 -19.19
C SER A 4 -28.27 -42.95 -19.87
N ILE A 5 -28.48 -44.14 -19.32
CA ILE A 5 -27.97 -45.40 -19.88
C ILE A 5 -29.13 -46.14 -20.57
N PRO A 6 -28.88 -47.00 -21.59
CA PRO A 6 -29.93 -47.60 -22.42
C PRO A 6 -30.97 -48.46 -21.70
N ASP A 7 -30.75 -48.92 -20.49
CA ASP A 7 -31.65 -49.79 -19.70
C ASP A 7 -32.55 -49.04 -18.71
N GLY A 8 -32.73 -47.70 -18.89
CA GLY A 8 -33.65 -46.92 -18.04
C GLY A 8 -33.06 -46.53 -16.69
N GLU A 9 -31.81 -46.89 -16.40
CA GLU A 9 -31.07 -46.47 -15.21
C GLU A 9 -30.41 -45.09 -15.46
N SER A 10 -30.32 -44.26 -14.43
CA SER A 10 -29.62 -42.99 -14.45
C SER A 10 -28.37 -43.05 -13.61
N LEU A 11 -27.21 -42.85 -14.24
CA LEU A 11 -25.93 -42.70 -13.52
C LEU A 11 -25.74 -41.25 -13.12
N LEU A 12 -25.74 -40.95 -11.82
CA LEU A 12 -25.38 -39.65 -11.30
C LEU A 12 -23.86 -39.59 -11.06
N ILE A 13 -23.15 -38.89 -11.93
CA ILE A 13 -21.73 -38.62 -11.71
C ILE A 13 -21.61 -37.31 -10.91
N ALA A 14 -21.40 -37.44 -9.60
CA ALA A 14 -20.99 -36.32 -8.75
C ALA A 14 -19.47 -36.19 -8.80
N ARG A 15 -18.96 -35.09 -9.29
CA ARG A 15 -17.53 -34.75 -9.24
C ARG A 15 -17.33 -33.80 -8.06
N ASP A 16 -16.52 -34.21 -7.10
CA ASP A 16 -16.10 -33.30 -6.06
C ASP A 16 -15.20 -32.23 -6.67
N MET A 17 -15.65 -30.98 -6.63
CA MET A 17 -14.96 -29.82 -7.18
C MET A 17 -14.34 -28.96 -6.07
N THR A 18 -14.37 -29.42 -4.82
CA THR A 18 -13.97 -28.66 -3.64
C THR A 18 -12.51 -28.25 -3.70
N ASP A 19 -11.63 -29.17 -4.06
CA ASP A 19 -10.19 -28.89 -4.11
C ASP A 19 -9.84 -27.93 -5.26
N ARG A 20 -10.50 -28.13 -6.40
CA ARG A 20 -10.31 -27.22 -7.54
C ARG A 20 -10.79 -25.81 -7.22
N LYS A 21 -11.96 -25.68 -6.60
CA LYS A 21 -12.53 -24.38 -6.25
C LYS A 21 -11.66 -23.66 -5.21
N LYS A 22 -11.16 -24.37 -4.20
CA LYS A 22 -10.20 -23.84 -3.22
C LYS A 22 -8.91 -23.37 -3.89
N ALA A 23 -8.36 -24.15 -4.82
CA ALA A 23 -7.15 -23.76 -5.56
C ALA A 23 -7.40 -22.51 -6.43
N GLU A 24 -8.54 -22.42 -7.12
CA GLU A 24 -8.93 -21.24 -7.90
C GLU A 24 -9.12 -20.02 -7.00
N GLU A 25 -9.74 -20.15 -5.84
CA GLU A 25 -9.89 -19.08 -4.85
C GLU A 25 -8.54 -18.65 -4.26
N GLN A 26 -7.63 -19.58 -3.97
CA GLN A 26 -6.27 -19.27 -3.52
C GLN A 26 -5.47 -18.55 -4.60
N LEU A 27 -5.53 -18.98 -5.84
CA LEU A 27 -4.86 -18.30 -6.96
C LEU A 27 -5.41 -16.88 -7.15
N ALA A 28 -6.73 -16.71 -7.10
CA ALA A 28 -7.36 -15.39 -7.15
C ALA A 28 -6.93 -14.51 -5.98
N HIS A 29 -6.85 -15.05 -4.77
CA HIS A 29 -6.37 -14.32 -3.59
C HIS A 29 -4.91 -13.87 -3.77
N MET A 30 -4.02 -14.77 -4.20
CA MET A 30 -2.61 -14.45 -4.45
C MET A 30 -2.42 -13.42 -5.58
N ALA A 31 -3.34 -13.35 -6.55
CA ALA A 31 -3.26 -12.34 -7.62
C ALA A 31 -3.50 -10.91 -7.13
N TYR A 32 -4.20 -10.73 -5.99
CA TYR A 32 -4.63 -9.43 -5.50
C TYR A 32 -4.14 -9.09 -4.08
N HIS A 33 -3.48 -10.04 -3.38
CA HIS A 33 -3.02 -9.84 -2.01
C HIS A 33 -1.56 -10.18 -1.84
N ASP A 34 -0.90 -9.49 -0.92
CA ASP A 34 0.44 -9.79 -0.43
C ASP A 34 0.39 -11.00 0.50
N ALA A 35 1.23 -12.00 0.25
CA ALA A 35 1.19 -13.28 0.97
C ALA A 35 1.61 -13.18 2.44
N LEU A 36 2.46 -12.18 2.80
CA LEU A 36 2.94 -12.00 4.16
C LEU A 36 1.93 -11.26 5.04
N THR A 37 1.44 -10.13 4.55
CA THR A 37 0.61 -9.19 5.34
C THR A 37 -0.89 -9.38 5.12
N GLY A 38 -1.29 -10.12 4.07
CA GLY A 38 -2.68 -10.24 3.65
C GLY A 38 -3.29 -8.94 3.12
N LEU A 39 -2.50 -7.88 2.98
CA LEU A 39 -2.94 -6.62 2.41
C LEU A 39 -3.20 -6.73 0.91
N PRO A 40 -4.03 -5.86 0.31
CA PRO A 40 -4.02 -5.63 -1.12
C PRO A 40 -2.59 -5.45 -1.64
N ASN A 41 -2.29 -6.08 -2.78
CA ASN A 41 -1.03 -5.89 -3.48
C ASN A 41 -1.11 -4.71 -4.47
N ARG A 42 -0.05 -4.48 -5.24
CA ARG A 42 0.02 -3.40 -6.25
C ARG A 42 -1.14 -3.46 -7.26
N ALA A 43 -1.56 -4.67 -7.69
CA ALA A 43 -2.65 -4.82 -8.66
C ALA A 43 -4.00 -4.38 -8.08
N ALA A 44 -4.34 -4.89 -6.89
CA ALA A 44 -5.55 -4.51 -6.18
C ALA A 44 -5.58 -3.02 -5.83
N PHE A 45 -4.44 -2.47 -5.41
CA PHE A 45 -4.31 -1.04 -5.13
C PHE A 45 -4.60 -0.18 -6.37
N SER A 46 -4.01 -0.52 -7.52
CA SER A 46 -4.20 0.26 -8.75
C SER A 46 -5.65 0.26 -9.22
N GLU A 47 -6.31 -0.90 -9.16
CA GLU A 47 -7.73 -1.02 -9.50
C GLU A 47 -8.60 -0.18 -8.55
N ARG A 48 -8.35 -0.27 -7.25
CA ARG A 48 -9.09 0.49 -6.24
C ARG A 48 -8.92 1.99 -6.42
N LEU A 49 -7.69 2.45 -6.63
CA LEU A 49 -7.38 3.87 -6.85
C LEU A 49 -8.11 4.42 -8.07
N PHE A 50 -8.14 3.67 -9.18
CA PHE A 50 -8.89 4.06 -10.37
C PHE A 50 -10.39 4.24 -10.07
N GLN A 51 -10.98 3.32 -9.30
CA GLN A 51 -12.38 3.39 -8.91
C GLN A 51 -12.67 4.60 -8.01
N ASP A 52 -11.80 4.86 -7.02
CA ASP A 52 -11.97 5.95 -6.06
C ASP A 52 -11.80 7.32 -6.73
N ILE A 53 -10.81 7.50 -7.63
CA ILE A 53 -10.68 8.73 -8.43
C ILE A 53 -11.91 8.93 -9.34
N SER A 54 -12.37 7.87 -10.00
CA SER A 54 -13.56 7.94 -10.85
C SER A 54 -14.82 8.34 -10.06
N ARG A 55 -14.95 7.90 -8.81
CA ARG A 55 -16.01 8.27 -7.90
C ARG A 55 -15.88 9.73 -7.45
N ALA A 56 -14.68 10.13 -7.01
CA ALA A 56 -14.37 11.48 -6.55
C ALA A 56 -14.63 12.53 -7.64
N LYS A 57 -14.29 12.22 -8.89
CA LYS A 57 -14.59 13.08 -10.05
C LYS A 57 -16.08 13.40 -10.19
N ARG A 58 -16.95 12.39 -9.95
CA ARG A 58 -18.41 12.58 -10.04
C ARG A 58 -18.98 13.37 -8.87
N ARG A 59 -18.34 13.31 -7.70
CA ARG A 59 -18.82 13.91 -6.46
C ARG A 59 -18.10 15.21 -6.09
N ASN A 60 -17.09 15.60 -6.88
CA ASN A 60 -16.22 16.74 -6.59
C ASN A 60 -15.57 16.63 -5.21
N GLU A 61 -15.07 15.44 -4.89
CA GLU A 61 -14.39 15.10 -3.64
C GLU A 61 -12.88 15.01 -3.84
N VAL A 62 -12.14 15.09 -2.74
CA VAL A 62 -10.67 14.93 -2.72
C VAL A 62 -10.34 13.49 -2.37
N VAL A 63 -9.31 12.93 -3.06
CA VAL A 63 -8.68 11.66 -2.71
C VAL A 63 -7.23 11.93 -2.41
N ALA A 64 -6.74 11.45 -1.28
CA ALA A 64 -5.31 11.49 -0.99
C ALA A 64 -4.67 10.13 -1.23
N ILE A 65 -3.47 10.15 -1.79
CA ILE A 65 -2.60 9.00 -1.97
C ILE A 65 -1.37 9.22 -1.10
N VAL A 66 -1.09 8.29 -0.18
CA VAL A 66 0.11 8.31 0.63
C VAL A 66 1.02 7.17 0.19
N PHE A 67 2.26 7.49 -0.17
CA PHE A 67 3.32 6.52 -0.34
C PHE A 67 4.19 6.51 0.92
N LEU A 68 4.46 5.35 1.46
CA LEU A 68 5.16 5.14 2.71
C LEU A 68 6.26 4.10 2.53
N ASP A 69 7.41 4.36 3.15
CA ASP A 69 8.53 3.44 3.21
C ASP A 69 9.13 3.45 4.62
N LEU A 70 9.50 2.28 5.15
CA LEU A 70 10.09 2.15 6.47
C LEU A 70 11.56 2.56 6.47
N ASP A 71 11.89 3.53 7.30
CA ASP A 71 13.26 4.00 7.39
C ASP A 71 14.18 2.90 7.96
N ARG A 72 15.29 2.63 7.27
CA ARG A 72 16.30 1.66 7.67
C ARG A 72 15.77 0.24 7.92
N PHE A 73 14.74 -0.18 7.20
CA PHE A 73 14.21 -1.55 7.32
C PHE A 73 15.28 -2.63 7.05
N LYS A 74 16.23 -2.35 6.15
CA LYS A 74 17.37 -3.21 5.91
C LYS A 74 18.20 -3.46 7.18
N ASP A 75 18.42 -2.44 8.00
CA ASP A 75 19.20 -2.57 9.26
C ASP A 75 18.49 -3.52 10.24
N VAL A 76 17.16 -3.53 10.25
CA VAL A 76 16.37 -4.49 11.03
C VAL A 76 16.61 -5.92 10.56
N ASN A 77 16.55 -6.16 9.25
CA ASN A 77 16.83 -7.47 8.67
C ASN A 77 18.28 -7.92 8.94
N ASP A 78 19.23 -7.03 8.76
CA ASP A 78 20.66 -7.34 8.92
C ASP A 78 21.00 -7.61 10.40
N THR A 79 20.30 -6.99 11.35
CA THR A 79 20.57 -7.11 12.80
C THR A 79 19.77 -8.23 13.46
N LEU A 80 18.46 -8.37 13.12
CA LEU A 80 17.53 -9.24 13.81
C LEU A 80 17.09 -10.44 12.95
N GLY A 81 17.52 -10.48 11.68
CA GLY A 81 17.15 -11.51 10.70
C GLY A 81 15.81 -11.23 9.98
N HIS A 82 15.64 -11.89 8.83
CA HIS A 82 14.47 -11.72 7.96
C HIS A 82 13.14 -12.05 8.64
N ASP A 83 13.11 -13.06 9.51
CA ASP A 83 11.90 -13.42 10.25
C ASP A 83 11.43 -12.27 11.18
N ALA A 84 12.35 -11.49 11.74
CA ALA A 84 12.01 -10.31 12.54
C ALA A 84 11.50 -9.17 11.64
N GLY A 85 12.09 -9.00 10.47
CA GLY A 85 11.60 -8.06 9.47
C GLY A 85 10.19 -8.39 8.98
N ASP A 86 9.89 -9.66 8.75
CA ASP A 86 8.55 -10.12 8.36
C ASP A 86 7.52 -9.84 9.47
N ARG A 87 7.85 -10.12 10.72
CA ARG A 87 6.97 -9.77 11.87
C ARG A 87 6.79 -8.25 12.00
N LEU A 88 7.83 -7.47 11.75
CA LEU A 88 7.73 -6.01 11.74
C LEU A 88 6.75 -5.53 10.66
N LEU A 89 6.83 -6.05 9.44
CA LEU A 89 5.94 -5.70 8.35
C LEU A 89 4.47 -6.03 8.68
N VAL A 90 4.21 -7.16 9.32
CA VAL A 90 2.87 -7.51 9.81
C VAL A 90 2.42 -6.51 10.89
N ALA A 91 3.26 -6.23 11.89
CA ALA A 91 2.94 -5.30 12.98
C ALA A 91 2.71 -3.87 12.47
N VAL A 92 3.50 -3.42 11.49
CA VAL A 92 3.29 -2.13 10.78
C VAL A 92 1.94 -2.09 10.09
N SER A 93 1.59 -3.17 9.37
CA SER A 93 0.31 -3.29 8.67
C SER A 93 -0.88 -3.14 9.62
N GLU A 94 -0.84 -3.82 10.75
CA GLU A 94 -1.89 -3.77 11.77
C GLU A 94 -1.99 -2.37 12.42
N ARG A 95 -0.85 -1.75 12.71
CA ARG A 95 -0.79 -0.42 13.31
C ARG A 95 -1.33 0.66 12.38
N ILE A 96 -0.96 0.62 11.09
CA ILE A 96 -1.51 1.56 10.09
C ILE A 96 -3.02 1.36 9.96
N ARG A 97 -3.50 0.10 9.88
CA ARG A 97 -4.95 -0.19 9.85
C ARG A 97 -5.69 0.40 11.04
N GLY A 98 -5.10 0.33 12.24
CA GLY A 98 -5.68 0.94 13.45
C GLY A 98 -5.81 2.47 13.40
N ALA A 99 -5.00 3.13 12.56
CA ALA A 99 -5.05 4.58 12.35
C ALA A 99 -5.96 4.99 11.18
N MET A 100 -6.54 4.04 10.44
CA MET A 100 -7.33 4.27 9.23
C MET A 100 -8.83 4.07 9.48
N ARG A 101 -9.65 4.60 8.57
CA ARG A 101 -11.09 4.33 8.51
C ARG A 101 -11.35 3.06 7.70
N GLU A 102 -12.53 2.47 7.85
CA GLU A 102 -12.95 1.30 7.07
C GLU A 102 -12.99 1.57 5.55
N THR A 103 -13.24 2.82 5.16
CA THR A 103 -13.26 3.24 3.74
C THR A 103 -11.88 3.38 3.14
N ASP A 104 -10.83 3.57 3.97
CA ASP A 104 -9.46 3.76 3.53
C ASP A 104 -8.89 2.42 3.05
N THR A 105 -7.97 2.46 2.11
CA THR A 105 -7.31 1.27 1.58
C THR A 105 -5.81 1.31 1.88
N LEU A 106 -5.31 0.29 2.57
CA LEU A 106 -3.88 0.04 2.77
C LEU A 106 -3.44 -1.09 1.85
N ALA A 107 -2.35 -0.91 1.14
CA ALA A 107 -1.73 -1.90 0.28
C ALA A 107 -0.21 -1.99 0.55
N ARG A 108 0.35 -3.19 0.40
CA ARG A 108 1.80 -3.40 0.35
C ARG A 108 2.23 -3.53 -1.10
N ILE A 109 3.14 -2.67 -1.54
CA ILE A 109 3.52 -2.55 -2.95
C ILE A 109 4.73 -3.44 -3.26
N SER A 110 5.73 -3.39 -2.41
CA SER A 110 6.93 -4.24 -2.47
C SER A 110 7.75 -4.06 -1.19
N GLY A 111 8.55 -5.03 -0.80
CA GLY A 111 9.52 -4.90 0.31
C GLY A 111 8.91 -4.24 1.55
N ASP A 112 9.40 -3.06 1.88
CA ASP A 112 8.99 -2.18 2.98
C ASP A 112 8.13 -0.98 2.53
N GLU A 113 7.66 -1.00 1.28
CA GLU A 113 6.83 0.04 0.68
C GLU A 113 5.34 -0.25 0.82
N PHE A 114 4.61 0.73 1.33
CA PHE A 114 3.16 0.69 1.45
C PHE A 114 2.53 1.88 0.73
N CYS A 115 1.32 1.68 0.19
CA CYS A 115 0.49 2.74 -0.35
C CYS A 115 -0.86 2.78 0.35
N ILE A 116 -1.38 4.00 0.54
CA ILE A 116 -2.66 4.21 1.20
C ILE A 116 -3.52 5.10 0.30
N ILE A 117 -4.79 4.71 0.12
CA ILE A 117 -5.81 5.56 -0.48
C ILE A 117 -6.70 6.06 0.65
N LEU A 118 -6.86 7.37 0.74
CA LEU A 118 -7.74 8.06 1.67
C LEU A 118 -8.85 8.74 0.83
N PRO A 119 -9.94 8.01 0.51
CA PRO A 119 -11.02 8.55 -0.31
C PRO A 119 -11.93 9.48 0.51
N ASP A 120 -12.90 10.09 -0.17
CA ASP A 120 -14.01 10.83 0.43
C ASP A 120 -13.53 11.93 1.39
N GLN A 121 -12.42 12.62 1.05
CA GLN A 121 -11.95 13.75 1.83
C GLN A 121 -12.75 15.01 1.46
N ARG A 122 -13.20 15.74 2.48
CA ARG A 122 -13.98 16.97 2.31
C ARG A 122 -13.19 18.07 1.62
N ASP A 123 -11.93 18.19 1.96
CA ASP A 123 -10.99 19.20 1.48
C ASP A 123 -9.54 18.73 1.66
N GLU A 124 -8.59 19.48 1.13
CA GLU A 124 -7.17 19.19 1.23
C GLU A 124 -6.67 19.17 2.68
N HIS A 125 -7.21 20.04 3.54
CA HIS A 125 -6.83 20.05 4.94
C HIS A 125 -7.22 18.74 5.64
N ALA A 126 -8.43 18.23 5.39
CA ALA A 126 -8.87 16.94 5.93
C ALA A 126 -8.01 15.78 5.42
N ALA A 127 -7.61 15.82 4.14
CA ALA A 127 -6.70 14.86 3.53
C ALA A 127 -5.31 14.88 4.22
N MET A 128 -4.76 16.07 4.45
CA MET A 128 -3.48 16.24 5.14
C MET A 128 -3.54 15.75 6.59
N GLU A 129 -4.62 16.01 7.32
CA GLU A 129 -4.80 15.52 8.70
C GLU A 129 -4.93 13.98 8.73
N ALA A 130 -5.58 13.38 7.73
CA ALA A 130 -5.65 11.92 7.62
C ALA A 130 -4.25 11.32 7.37
N GLY A 131 -3.43 11.91 6.51
CA GLY A 131 -2.03 11.52 6.29
C GLY A 131 -1.18 11.67 7.55
N ARG A 132 -1.30 12.80 8.27
CA ARG A 132 -0.59 13.00 9.55
C ARG A 132 -0.99 11.98 10.62
N ARG A 133 -2.24 11.53 10.62
CA ARG A 133 -2.69 10.48 11.54
C ARG A 133 -1.98 9.17 11.28
N VAL A 134 -1.77 8.80 10.01
CA VAL A 134 -0.96 7.63 9.63
C VAL A 134 0.49 7.82 10.08
N HIS A 135 1.10 8.96 9.81
CA HIS A 135 2.49 9.23 10.22
C HIS A 135 2.67 9.13 11.74
N ARG A 136 1.73 9.67 12.52
CA ARG A 136 1.75 9.56 14.00
C ARG A 136 1.69 8.12 14.52
N ALA A 137 1.21 7.16 13.74
CA ALA A 137 1.24 5.75 14.12
C ALA A 137 2.66 5.20 14.34
N PHE A 138 3.69 5.86 13.81
CA PHE A 138 5.10 5.49 13.96
C PHE A 138 5.80 6.15 15.16
N THR A 139 5.10 6.95 15.96
CA THR A 139 5.68 7.61 17.16
C THR A 139 6.01 6.58 18.24
N GLU A 140 5.17 5.58 18.42
CA GLU A 140 5.36 4.53 19.42
C GLU A 140 6.22 3.39 18.89
N PRO A 141 7.10 2.81 19.72
CA PRO A 141 7.93 1.70 19.31
C PRO A 141 7.13 0.45 18.95
N PHE A 142 7.75 -0.45 18.22
CA PHE A 142 7.23 -1.79 17.94
C PHE A 142 7.80 -2.80 18.95
N HIS A 143 6.94 -3.71 19.42
CA HIS A 143 7.33 -4.79 20.31
C HIS A 143 7.32 -6.11 19.53
N LEU A 144 8.51 -6.65 19.27
CA LEU A 144 8.70 -7.87 18.51
C LEU A 144 9.40 -8.90 19.40
N ASP A 145 8.75 -10.01 19.74
CA ASP A 145 9.32 -11.10 20.55
C ASP A 145 9.98 -10.64 21.85
N GLY A 146 9.38 -9.67 22.53
CA GLY A 146 9.91 -9.11 23.78
C GLY A 146 11.02 -8.08 23.60
N GLN A 147 11.41 -7.77 22.38
CA GLN A 147 12.34 -6.68 22.06
C GLN A 147 11.57 -5.44 21.60
N THR A 148 12.07 -4.28 21.99
CA THR A 148 11.52 -2.99 21.58
C THR A 148 12.34 -2.43 20.42
N SER A 149 11.67 -2.15 19.29
CA SER A 149 12.29 -1.59 18.10
C SER A 149 11.66 -0.24 17.76
N HIS A 150 12.51 0.79 17.61
CA HIS A 150 12.09 2.10 17.14
C HIS A 150 12.26 2.15 15.63
N VAL A 151 11.15 2.02 14.91
CA VAL A 151 11.12 2.10 13.45
C VAL A 151 10.29 3.30 13.06
N THR A 152 10.87 4.17 12.24
CA THR A 152 10.19 5.33 11.66
C THR A 152 9.80 5.04 10.22
N ALA A 153 9.02 5.92 9.63
CA ALA A 153 8.65 5.85 8.23
C ALA A 153 8.71 7.24 7.59
N SER A 154 9.11 7.26 6.34
CA SER A 154 9.03 8.42 5.47
C SER A 154 7.77 8.33 4.61
N LEU A 155 6.97 9.39 4.61
CA LEU A 155 5.69 9.44 3.93
C LEU A 155 5.64 10.62 2.96
N GLY A 156 5.16 10.36 1.75
CA GLY A 156 4.78 11.37 0.79
C GLY A 156 3.28 11.32 0.49
N ILE A 157 2.64 12.47 0.32
CA ILE A 157 1.22 12.56 -0.01
C ILE A 157 1.00 13.38 -1.26
N SER A 158 0.14 12.88 -2.14
CA SER A 158 -0.43 13.61 -3.29
C SER A 158 -1.95 13.66 -3.21
N LEU A 159 -2.55 14.68 -3.81
CA LEU A 159 -3.98 14.96 -3.72
C LEU A 159 -4.62 15.02 -5.10
N TYR A 160 -5.70 14.26 -5.31
CA TYR A 160 -6.61 14.46 -6.42
C TYR A 160 -7.66 15.51 -6.01
N PRO A 161 -8.01 16.49 -6.86
CA PRO A 161 -7.47 16.76 -8.19
C PRO A 161 -6.25 17.69 -8.20
N ALA A 162 -5.82 18.24 -7.06
CA ALA A 162 -4.83 19.32 -6.97
C ALA A 162 -3.48 18.98 -7.63
N ASN A 163 -2.98 17.77 -7.41
CA ASN A 163 -1.70 17.34 -7.95
C ASN A 163 -1.83 16.58 -9.29
N GLY A 164 -3.02 16.21 -9.73
CA GLY A 164 -3.21 15.54 -11.02
C GLY A 164 -4.52 14.77 -11.14
N GLY A 165 -4.77 14.22 -12.33
CA GLY A 165 -6.02 13.57 -12.68
C GLY A 165 -5.91 12.07 -12.94
N SER A 166 -4.69 11.49 -13.03
CA SER A 166 -4.52 10.06 -13.27
C SER A 166 -3.94 9.34 -12.06
N PRO A 167 -4.32 8.07 -11.83
CA PRO A 167 -3.74 7.23 -10.77
C PRO A 167 -2.22 7.20 -10.79
N GLU A 168 -1.62 7.01 -11.97
CA GLU A 168 -0.18 6.87 -12.17
C GLU A 168 0.56 8.15 -11.78
N THR A 169 0.02 9.30 -12.19
CA THR A 169 0.58 10.61 -11.85
C THR A 169 0.59 10.81 -10.34
N LEU A 170 -0.54 10.53 -9.69
CA LEU A 170 -0.68 10.75 -8.25
C LEU A 170 0.23 9.81 -7.43
N VAL A 171 0.33 8.53 -7.81
CA VAL A 171 1.25 7.59 -7.14
C VAL A 171 2.70 8.05 -7.29
N LYS A 172 3.12 8.43 -8.52
CA LYS A 172 4.47 8.95 -8.78
C LYS A 172 4.79 10.19 -7.95
N GLN A 173 3.84 11.10 -7.80
CA GLN A 173 4.03 12.32 -7.02
C GLN A 173 4.12 12.06 -5.52
N ALA A 174 3.31 11.13 -4.99
CA ALA A 174 3.42 10.69 -3.61
C ALA A 174 4.78 10.01 -3.34
N ASP A 175 5.28 9.20 -4.28
CA ASP A 175 6.60 8.57 -4.22
C ASP A 175 7.73 9.62 -4.22
N ILE A 176 7.69 10.62 -5.11
CA ILE A 176 8.65 11.74 -5.11
C ILE A 176 8.68 12.45 -3.75
N ALA A 177 7.52 12.73 -3.17
CA ALA A 177 7.44 13.39 -1.87
C ALA A 177 8.00 12.50 -0.74
N MET A 178 7.75 11.20 -0.78
CA MET A 178 8.31 10.22 0.15
C MET A 178 9.85 10.14 0.03
N TYR A 179 10.37 10.10 -1.20
CA TYR A 179 11.81 10.12 -1.43
C TYR A 179 12.48 11.37 -0.85
N ARG A 180 11.84 12.54 -1.01
CA ARG A 180 12.32 13.80 -0.38
C ARG A 180 12.28 13.73 1.15
N ALA A 181 11.24 13.11 1.72
CA ALA A 181 11.18 12.88 3.17
C ALA A 181 12.37 12.04 3.67
N LYS A 182 12.75 10.99 2.94
CA LYS A 182 13.96 10.20 3.20
C LYS A 182 15.25 11.01 3.09
N ALA A 183 15.39 11.81 2.03
CA ALA A 183 16.58 12.64 1.79
C ALA A 183 16.80 13.69 2.89
N LEU A 184 15.74 14.17 3.54
CA LEU A 184 15.78 15.09 4.69
C LEU A 184 16.15 14.41 6.03
N GLY A 185 16.45 13.12 6.02
CA GLY A 185 16.85 12.36 7.22
C GLY A 185 15.83 11.33 7.68
N GLY A 186 14.73 11.17 6.96
CA GLY A 186 13.66 10.23 7.30
C GLY A 186 12.69 10.75 8.38
N ALA A 187 11.79 9.86 8.84
CA ALA A 187 10.79 10.14 9.88
C ALA A 187 9.92 11.39 9.57
N ALA A 188 9.64 11.65 8.31
CA ALA A 188 8.97 12.85 7.84
C ALA A 188 7.72 12.55 7.01
N PHE A 189 6.78 13.49 7.02
CA PHE A 189 5.57 13.48 6.21
C PHE A 189 5.52 14.74 5.35
N LEU A 190 5.62 14.59 4.03
CA LEU A 190 5.69 15.70 3.09
C LEU A 190 4.55 15.65 2.07
N PRO A 191 3.86 16.79 1.83
CA PRO A 191 3.02 16.95 0.66
C PRO A 191 3.89 17.13 -0.59
N PHE A 192 3.43 16.56 -1.70
CA PHE A 192 4.06 16.80 -2.99
C PHE A 192 3.97 18.28 -3.39
N SER A 193 5.07 18.81 -3.91
CA SER A 193 5.11 20.07 -4.65
C SER A 193 5.82 19.88 -5.99
N GLU A 194 5.51 20.72 -6.97
CA GLU A 194 6.12 20.63 -8.31
C GLU A 194 7.64 20.83 -8.29
N GLU A 195 8.14 21.62 -7.34
CA GLU A 195 9.57 21.87 -7.14
C GLU A 195 10.34 20.58 -6.82
N MET A 196 9.73 19.65 -6.06
CA MET A 196 10.33 18.36 -5.72
C MET A 196 10.63 17.50 -6.95
N SER A 197 9.83 17.61 -8.01
CA SER A 197 10.07 16.86 -9.26
C SER A 197 11.38 17.31 -9.95
N ALA A 198 11.69 18.59 -9.92
CA ALA A 198 12.92 19.12 -10.49
C ALA A 198 14.15 18.72 -9.68
N GLU A 199 14.03 18.70 -8.35
CA GLU A 199 15.10 18.33 -7.43
C GLU A 199 15.47 16.85 -7.54
N VAL A 200 14.48 15.94 -7.61
CA VAL A 200 14.74 14.49 -7.77
C VAL A 200 15.45 14.19 -9.09
N VAL A 201 15.10 14.93 -10.16
CA VAL A 201 15.81 14.80 -11.43
C VAL A 201 17.26 15.28 -11.30
N ALA A 202 17.50 16.40 -10.61
CA ALA A 202 18.84 16.94 -10.40
C ALA A 202 19.72 15.99 -9.56
N ASP A 203 19.17 15.44 -8.47
CA ASP A 203 19.88 14.48 -7.60
C ASP A 203 20.24 13.19 -8.36
N SER A 204 19.34 12.71 -9.25
CA SER A 204 19.61 11.54 -10.10
C SER A 204 20.71 11.80 -11.13
N PHE A 205 20.79 13.00 -11.69
CA PHE A 205 21.88 13.40 -12.59
C PHE A 205 23.22 13.57 -11.87
N GLN A 206 23.22 14.12 -10.65
CA GLN A 206 24.44 14.26 -9.86
C GLN A 206 25.06 12.90 -9.52
N TYR A 207 24.24 11.93 -9.14
CA TYR A 207 24.69 10.55 -8.85
C TYR A 207 25.37 9.88 -10.07
N LEU A 208 24.87 10.14 -11.29
CA LEU A 208 25.44 9.62 -12.55
C LEU A 208 26.73 10.30 -12.97
N LEU A 209 27.04 11.48 -12.43
CA LEU A 209 28.26 12.24 -12.74
C LEU A 209 29.41 11.94 -11.75
N ASP A 210 29.08 11.37 -10.59
CA ASP A 210 30.03 11.05 -9.52
C ASP A 210 30.54 9.58 -9.59
N GLU A 211 30.04 8.78 -10.58
CA GLU A 211 30.56 7.45 -10.97
C GLU A 211 31.53 7.59 -12.17
#